data_c3b45e5634fda8a47ec046f8bf35163c
#
_entry.id   c3b45e5634fda8a47ec046f8bf35163c
#
_cell.length_a   1.000
_cell.length_b   1.000
_cell.length_c   1.000
_cell.angle_alpha   90.00
_cell.angle_beta   90.00
_cell.angle_gamma   90.00
#
_symmetry.space_group_name_H-M   'P 1'
#
loop_
_entity.id
_entity.type
_entity.pdbx_description
1 polymer ?
#
loop_
_entity_poly.entity_id
_entity_poly.type
_entity_poly.pdbx_seq_one_letter_code
_entity_poly.pdbx_strand_id
1 'polypeptide(L)'
;MKRRQFLATGTAGLANLSLPAFLCAAPAATDLSQPAPVNPFLDWFGIDEALIRRVMSELTARGADFAELYFQHKRANVIRMQDGIASQASSDIMQGVGLRVVVGDQTGFAFTEDLNPESMLRAARTAATIASGQGATVPAHFDPKRQGDLYSVERPWSEVGLDEKLPLIRKVEAMARAADPAIDKVTVRLTDTDERVLIATLGGHLLTDRRPSVLMGLQLTAKRGGQTQSNLGSLGARSDIGFYTDRRLKDLVDEAVSRTLVLFDARRPPAGEMPVMLAAGASSVLLHEAIGHGMEADFNRIGTSIYSDMIGKPVAESFVTVVDQGDLPHELGTLNMDDEGNATGRAVLVDKGILKSYLHDNLSARHYGLDRDGATHVGSGRRESYRFPILPRMTSTFMENGPHTRDEIVAAIDRGIIAETFTGGQVAIGAGDFTFYVKNGWLVEGGKITAPIKDVNLIGNGPEALKRITMVANDFKLDPGGWVCGKGGQNVPVSIGMPSALVSRMTVGGENV
;
A
#
# COMPACT_ATOMS: atom_id res chain seq x y z
N MET A 1 16.65 -57.50 27.38
CA MET A 1 16.01 -58.02 28.63
C MET A 1 15.31 -56.86 29.35
N LYS A 2 13.96 -56.98 29.49
CA LYS A 2 13.03 -56.47 30.53
C LYS A 2 13.18 -55.01 31.02
N ARG A 3 12.22 -54.09 30.64
CA ARG A 3 10.88 -53.79 31.27
C ARG A 3 10.94 -53.41 32.78
N ARG A 4 10.51 -52.15 33.13
CA ARG A 4 9.26 -51.76 33.84
C ARG A 4 9.42 -50.41 34.55
N GLN A 5 8.55 -49.48 34.16
CA GLN A 5 7.56 -48.73 34.94
C GLN A 5 7.90 -48.29 36.38
N PHE A 6 7.72 -46.97 36.66
CA PHE A 6 6.90 -46.50 37.78
C PHE A 6 6.34 -45.07 37.51
N LEU A 7 5.06 -44.95 37.81
CA LEU A 7 4.26 -43.73 37.87
C LEU A 7 4.43 -43.04 39.22
N ALA A 8 4.39 -41.69 39.24
CA ALA A 8 3.76 -40.94 40.32
C ALA A 8 3.55 -39.46 39.95
N THR A 9 2.33 -39.09 39.94
CA THR A 9 1.58 -37.84 40.08
C THR A 9 2.29 -36.62 40.63
N GLY A 10 2.13 -35.48 39.91
CA GLY A 10 2.37 -34.13 40.39
C GLY A 10 1.63 -33.11 39.50
N THR A 11 0.45 -32.67 39.94
CA THR A 11 -0.36 -31.62 39.35
C THR A 11 0.31 -30.27 39.57
N ALA A 12 0.64 -29.57 38.49
CA ALA A 12 0.93 -28.13 38.52
C ALA A 12 0.30 -27.49 37.31
N GLY A 13 -0.47 -26.43 37.54
CA GLY A 13 -1.33 -25.77 36.57
C GLY A 13 -0.61 -25.18 35.37
N LEU A 14 -1.11 -25.53 34.21
CA LEU A 14 -0.77 -24.87 32.93
C LEU A 14 -1.64 -23.62 32.79
N ALA A 15 -1.02 -22.46 32.94
CA ALA A 15 -1.61 -21.22 32.49
C ALA A 15 -1.59 -21.24 30.96
N ASN A 16 -2.78 -21.28 30.35
CA ASN A 16 -2.99 -21.12 28.92
C ASN A 16 -2.62 -19.70 28.49
N LEU A 17 -1.40 -19.52 28.01
CA LEU A 17 -1.06 -18.40 27.16
C LEU A 17 -1.55 -18.73 25.74
N SER A 18 -2.73 -18.22 25.39
CA SER A 18 -3.23 -18.23 24.02
C SER A 18 -2.43 -17.23 23.19
N LEU A 19 -1.43 -17.73 22.45
CA LEU A 19 -0.86 -17.05 21.30
C LEU A 19 -1.96 -16.89 20.23
N PRO A 20 -2.13 -15.72 19.60
CA PRO A 20 -2.99 -15.62 18.44
C PRO A 20 -2.35 -16.45 17.32
N ALA A 21 -2.99 -17.57 16.96
CA ALA A 21 -2.65 -18.35 15.80
C ALA A 21 -2.99 -17.51 14.55
N PHE A 22 -1.99 -16.89 13.94
CA PHE A 22 -2.08 -16.50 12.55
C PHE A 22 -2.09 -17.79 11.73
N LEU A 23 -3.31 -18.22 11.36
CA LEU A 23 -3.53 -19.26 10.38
C LEU A 23 -2.90 -18.80 9.07
N CYS A 24 -1.83 -19.46 8.64
CA CYS A 24 -1.46 -19.50 7.23
C CYS A 24 -2.64 -20.13 6.49
N ALA A 25 -3.53 -19.32 5.93
CA ALA A 25 -4.53 -19.80 5.01
C ALA A 25 -3.78 -20.29 3.76
N ALA A 26 -3.87 -21.59 3.49
CA ALA A 26 -3.53 -22.12 2.18
C ALA A 26 -4.34 -21.34 1.12
N PRO A 27 -3.79 -21.10 -0.09
CA PRO A 27 -4.55 -20.43 -1.14
C PRO A 27 -5.87 -21.18 -1.33
N ALA A 28 -6.98 -20.44 -1.20
CA ALA A 28 -8.30 -21.01 -1.34
C ALA A 28 -8.40 -21.70 -2.72
N ALA A 29 -8.72 -22.99 -2.71
CA ALA A 29 -9.02 -23.70 -3.94
C ALA A 29 -10.15 -22.94 -4.66
N THR A 30 -9.92 -22.58 -5.92
CA THR A 30 -10.91 -21.91 -6.76
C THR A 30 -12.20 -22.73 -6.75
N ASP A 31 -13.25 -22.20 -6.17
CA ASP A 31 -14.58 -22.81 -6.19
C ASP A 31 -15.12 -22.74 -7.62
N LEU A 32 -15.03 -23.86 -8.33
CA LEU A 32 -15.50 -24.02 -9.71
C LEU A 32 -17.04 -23.94 -9.85
N SER A 33 -17.77 -23.80 -8.75
CA SER A 33 -19.24 -23.65 -8.75
C SER A 33 -19.71 -22.20 -8.97
N GLN A 34 -18.82 -21.22 -8.94
CA GLN A 34 -19.17 -19.82 -9.22
C GLN A 34 -19.37 -19.59 -10.72
N PRO A 35 -20.43 -18.86 -11.12
CA PRO A 35 -20.64 -18.53 -12.53
C PRO A 35 -19.40 -17.80 -13.09
N ALA A 36 -19.08 -18.10 -14.35
CA ALA A 36 -17.97 -17.46 -15.05
C ALA A 36 -18.03 -15.92 -14.88
N PRO A 37 -16.89 -15.26 -14.66
CA PRO A 37 -16.88 -13.82 -14.47
C PRO A 37 -17.52 -13.12 -15.66
N VAL A 38 -18.51 -12.27 -15.37
CA VAL A 38 -19.20 -11.49 -16.40
C VAL A 38 -18.22 -10.44 -16.92
N ASN A 39 -18.02 -10.37 -18.23
CA ASN A 39 -17.28 -9.31 -18.89
C ASN A 39 -18.16 -8.04 -18.98
N PRO A 40 -18.05 -7.07 -18.06
CA PRO A 40 -18.91 -5.89 -18.08
C PRO A 40 -18.67 -5.00 -19.29
N PHE A 41 -17.48 -5.08 -19.91
CA PHE A 41 -17.12 -4.29 -21.08
C PHE A 41 -17.81 -4.80 -22.34
N LEU A 42 -18.22 -6.09 -22.37
CA LEU A 42 -19.06 -6.61 -23.44
C LEU A 42 -20.42 -5.90 -23.45
N ASP A 43 -21.07 -5.83 -22.28
CA ASP A 43 -22.40 -5.24 -22.15
C ASP A 43 -22.39 -3.72 -22.37
N TRP A 44 -21.35 -3.04 -21.91
CA TRP A 44 -21.26 -1.57 -21.96
C TRP A 44 -20.73 -1.04 -23.29
N PHE A 45 -19.80 -1.76 -23.93
CA PHE A 45 -19.03 -1.26 -25.08
C PHE A 45 -18.91 -2.26 -26.23
N GLY A 46 -19.54 -3.43 -26.11
CA GLY A 46 -19.44 -4.48 -27.14
C GLY A 46 -18.04 -5.09 -27.28
N ILE A 47 -17.26 -5.11 -26.19
CA ILE A 47 -15.90 -5.67 -26.18
C ILE A 47 -16.01 -7.19 -26.05
N ASP A 48 -16.21 -7.87 -27.17
CA ASP A 48 -16.27 -9.34 -27.24
C ASP A 48 -14.88 -9.97 -27.48
N GLU A 49 -14.84 -11.29 -27.40
CA GLU A 49 -13.60 -12.06 -27.60
C GLU A 49 -13.03 -11.85 -29.02
N ALA A 50 -13.87 -11.72 -30.03
CA ALA A 50 -13.45 -11.53 -31.41
C ALA A 50 -12.71 -10.20 -31.59
N LEU A 51 -13.21 -9.12 -30.96
CA LEU A 51 -12.56 -7.82 -30.96
C LEU A 51 -11.25 -7.86 -30.18
N ILE A 52 -11.23 -8.46 -28.99
CA ILE A 52 -10.02 -8.64 -28.18
C ILE A 52 -8.93 -9.36 -28.97
N ARG A 53 -9.26 -10.47 -29.64
CA ARG A 53 -8.33 -11.23 -30.50
C ARG A 53 -7.80 -10.41 -31.66
N ARG A 54 -8.66 -9.64 -32.31
CA ARG A 54 -8.27 -8.77 -33.42
C ARG A 54 -7.30 -7.68 -32.97
N VAL A 55 -7.55 -7.04 -31.82
CA VAL A 55 -6.66 -6.03 -31.24
C VAL A 55 -5.33 -6.65 -30.79
N MET A 56 -5.36 -7.84 -30.16
CA MET A 56 -4.17 -8.58 -29.76
C MET A 56 -3.31 -8.95 -30.97
N SER A 57 -3.92 -9.35 -32.08
CA SER A 57 -3.22 -9.66 -33.34
C SER A 57 -2.45 -8.46 -33.89
N GLU A 58 -3.05 -7.28 -33.89
CA GLU A 58 -2.37 -6.05 -34.30
C GLU A 58 -1.24 -5.66 -33.34
N LEU A 59 -1.49 -5.79 -32.03
CA LEU A 59 -0.52 -5.47 -30.99
C LEU A 59 0.75 -6.34 -31.08
N THR A 60 0.59 -7.61 -31.44
CA THR A 60 1.67 -8.59 -31.54
C THR A 60 2.18 -8.82 -32.96
N ALA A 61 1.73 -8.06 -33.95
CA ALA A 61 2.03 -8.27 -35.36
C ALA A 61 3.53 -8.25 -35.70
N ARG A 62 4.37 -7.67 -34.85
CA ARG A 62 5.82 -7.60 -35.01
C ARG A 62 6.61 -8.47 -34.01
N GLY A 63 5.92 -9.44 -33.37
CA GLY A 63 6.46 -10.30 -32.31
C GLY A 63 6.17 -9.77 -30.91
N ALA A 64 6.11 -10.67 -29.94
CA ALA A 64 5.89 -10.34 -28.53
C ALA A 64 6.37 -11.49 -27.63
N ASP A 65 7.03 -11.15 -26.54
CA ASP A 65 7.28 -12.05 -25.42
C ASP A 65 6.12 -12.03 -24.42
N PHE A 66 5.61 -10.79 -24.15
CA PHE A 66 4.39 -10.52 -23.38
C PHE A 66 3.52 -9.50 -24.11
N ALA A 67 2.23 -9.62 -23.97
CA ALA A 67 1.28 -8.59 -24.36
C ALA A 67 0.02 -8.67 -23.52
N GLU A 68 -0.55 -7.50 -23.19
CA GLU A 68 -1.86 -7.43 -22.55
C GLU A 68 -2.66 -6.22 -23.03
N LEU A 69 -3.98 -6.39 -22.93
CA LEU A 69 -4.98 -5.33 -23.04
C LEU A 69 -5.58 -5.13 -21.65
N TYR A 70 -5.41 -3.95 -21.08
CA TYR A 70 -5.91 -3.58 -19.76
C TYR A 70 -7.09 -2.61 -19.92
N PHE A 71 -8.31 -3.13 -19.83
CA PHE A 71 -9.53 -2.32 -19.84
C PHE A 71 -9.84 -1.87 -18.43
N GLN A 72 -10.22 -0.61 -18.28
CA GLN A 72 -10.60 -0.02 -17.02
C GLN A 72 -11.86 0.84 -17.17
N HIS A 73 -12.76 0.71 -16.20
CA HIS A 73 -13.84 1.64 -15.96
C HIS A 73 -13.87 1.94 -14.46
N LYS A 74 -13.62 3.19 -14.09
CA LYS A 74 -13.54 3.65 -12.70
C LYS A 74 -14.48 4.82 -12.52
N ARG A 75 -15.41 4.68 -11.57
CA ARG A 75 -16.23 5.78 -11.06
C ARG A 75 -15.66 6.21 -9.72
N ALA A 76 -15.37 7.50 -9.56
CA ALA A 76 -14.86 8.09 -8.32
C ALA A 76 -15.79 9.22 -7.87
N ASN A 77 -16.19 9.21 -6.60
CA ASN A 77 -16.97 10.27 -5.99
C ASN A 77 -16.16 10.95 -4.90
N VAL A 78 -16.28 12.26 -4.79
CA VAL A 78 -15.67 13.07 -3.73
C VAL A 78 -16.72 13.96 -3.12
N ILE A 79 -16.86 13.91 -1.80
CA ILE A 79 -17.65 14.84 -1.02
C ILE A 79 -16.72 15.49 -0.01
N ARG A 80 -16.73 16.82 0.05
CA ARG A 80 -16.01 17.60 1.05
C ARG A 80 -16.99 18.49 1.80
N MET A 81 -16.97 18.40 3.10
CA MET A 81 -17.71 19.28 3.99
C MET A 81 -16.72 20.07 4.86
N GLN A 82 -16.95 21.34 4.98
CA GLN A 82 -16.18 22.24 5.85
C GLN A 82 -17.14 23.08 6.67
N ASP A 83 -17.02 23.00 7.98
CA ASP A 83 -17.80 23.79 8.93
C ASP A 83 -19.31 23.73 8.68
N GLY A 84 -19.84 22.51 8.48
CA GLY A 84 -21.27 22.23 8.22
C GLY A 84 -21.73 22.46 6.77
N ILE A 85 -20.86 23.01 5.91
CA ILE A 85 -21.19 23.35 4.54
C ILE A 85 -20.53 22.35 3.58
N ALA A 86 -21.35 21.69 2.74
CA ALA A 86 -20.82 20.88 1.63
C ALA A 86 -20.16 21.80 0.60
N SER A 87 -18.83 21.84 0.59
CA SER A 87 -18.05 22.71 -0.31
C SER A 87 -17.71 22.07 -1.65
N GLN A 88 -17.83 20.74 -1.74
CA GLN A 88 -17.61 19.98 -2.98
C GLN A 88 -18.45 18.71 -2.96
N ALA A 89 -19.05 18.40 -4.10
CA ALA A 89 -19.60 17.10 -4.43
C ALA A 89 -19.36 16.86 -5.94
N SER A 90 -18.52 15.90 -6.25
CA SER A 90 -18.19 15.55 -7.65
C SER A 90 -18.23 14.05 -7.88
N SER A 91 -18.52 13.66 -9.11
CA SER A 91 -18.47 12.29 -9.59
C SER A 91 -17.77 12.28 -10.94
N ASP A 92 -16.69 11.54 -11.04
CA ASP A 92 -15.89 11.43 -12.25
C ASP A 92 -15.91 9.98 -12.75
N ILE A 93 -15.94 9.80 -14.07
CA ILE A 93 -15.81 8.51 -14.73
C ILE A 93 -14.55 8.53 -15.58
N MET A 94 -13.69 7.55 -15.35
CA MET A 94 -12.52 7.28 -16.17
C MET A 94 -12.70 5.91 -16.82
N GLN A 95 -12.57 5.83 -18.15
CA GLN A 95 -12.67 4.58 -18.90
C GLN A 95 -11.70 4.56 -20.08
N GLY A 96 -11.27 3.37 -20.47
CA GLY A 96 -10.37 3.20 -21.60
C GLY A 96 -9.65 1.86 -21.58
N VAL A 97 -8.68 1.71 -22.48
CA VAL A 97 -7.80 0.55 -22.58
C VAL A 97 -6.34 0.98 -22.73
N GLY A 98 -5.45 0.40 -21.93
CA GLY A 98 -4.02 0.40 -22.11
C GLY A 98 -3.58 -0.85 -22.86
N LEU A 99 -2.70 -0.71 -23.82
CA LEU A 99 -2.19 -1.79 -24.65
C LEU A 99 -0.67 -1.83 -24.50
N ARG A 100 -0.15 -2.94 -24.01
CA ARG A 100 1.29 -3.13 -23.82
C ARG A 100 1.78 -4.37 -24.56
N VAL A 101 2.95 -4.22 -25.18
CA VAL A 101 3.71 -5.33 -25.78
C VAL A 101 5.15 -5.24 -25.32
N VAL A 102 5.76 -6.36 -24.98
CA VAL A 102 7.15 -6.45 -24.52
C VAL A 102 7.93 -7.39 -25.45
N VAL A 103 9.10 -6.94 -25.88
CA VAL A 103 10.06 -7.73 -26.68
C VAL A 103 11.45 -7.54 -26.08
N GLY A 104 12.05 -8.60 -25.57
CA GLY A 104 13.27 -8.50 -24.77
C GLY A 104 13.05 -7.62 -23.53
N ASP A 105 13.86 -6.57 -23.41
CA ASP A 105 13.75 -5.56 -22.35
C ASP A 105 12.98 -4.29 -22.76
N GLN A 106 12.43 -4.27 -23.96
CA GLN A 106 11.75 -3.11 -24.50
C GLN A 106 10.23 -3.25 -24.35
N THR A 107 9.58 -2.16 -23.96
CA THR A 107 8.12 -2.08 -23.78
C THR A 107 7.52 -1.08 -24.76
N GLY A 108 6.62 -1.54 -25.62
CA GLY A 108 5.72 -0.68 -26.38
C GLY A 108 4.42 -0.48 -25.61
N PHE A 109 3.97 0.77 -25.53
CA PHE A 109 2.76 1.12 -24.83
C PHE A 109 1.98 2.21 -25.57
N ALA A 110 0.67 2.03 -25.63
CA ALA A 110 -0.28 3.04 -26.10
C ALA A 110 -1.61 2.87 -25.34
N PHE A 111 -2.44 3.88 -25.35
CA PHE A 111 -3.78 3.83 -24.75
C PHE A 111 -4.80 4.59 -25.57
N THR A 112 -6.07 4.30 -25.32
CA THR A 112 -7.20 5.09 -25.84
C THR A 112 -8.35 5.11 -24.85
N GLU A 113 -9.05 6.24 -24.78
CA GLU A 113 -10.29 6.40 -24.02
C GLU A 113 -11.49 5.86 -24.80
N ASP A 114 -11.37 5.86 -26.13
CA ASP A 114 -12.42 5.41 -27.04
C ASP A 114 -12.41 3.88 -27.13
N LEU A 115 -13.37 3.26 -26.50
CA LEU A 115 -13.55 1.81 -26.51
C LEU A 115 -14.31 1.34 -27.77
N ASN A 116 -13.82 1.75 -28.95
CA ASN A 116 -14.32 1.31 -30.26
C ASN A 116 -13.21 0.61 -31.07
N PRO A 117 -13.57 -0.24 -32.05
CA PRO A 117 -12.61 -1.04 -32.80
C PRO A 117 -11.52 -0.22 -33.51
N GLU A 118 -11.86 0.92 -34.09
CA GLU A 118 -10.92 1.75 -34.86
C GLU A 118 -9.82 2.35 -33.96
N SER A 119 -10.21 2.97 -32.85
CA SER A 119 -9.29 3.59 -31.90
C SER A 119 -8.39 2.57 -31.22
N MET A 120 -8.95 1.41 -30.83
CA MET A 120 -8.19 0.33 -30.22
C MET A 120 -7.15 -0.29 -31.18
N LEU A 121 -7.53 -0.53 -32.45
CA LEU A 121 -6.58 -1.03 -33.47
C LEU A 121 -5.50 -0.01 -33.79
N ARG A 122 -5.80 1.28 -33.80
CA ARG A 122 -4.81 2.36 -33.99
C ARG A 122 -3.81 2.38 -32.82
N ALA A 123 -4.28 2.29 -31.58
CA ALA A 123 -3.42 2.21 -30.40
C ALA A 123 -2.55 0.94 -30.42
N ALA A 124 -3.10 -0.22 -30.81
CA ALA A 124 -2.36 -1.47 -30.94
C ALA A 124 -1.19 -1.35 -31.94
N ARG A 125 -1.46 -0.79 -33.12
CA ARG A 125 -0.40 -0.54 -34.12
C ARG A 125 0.69 0.39 -33.59
N THR A 126 0.33 1.43 -32.84
CA THR A 126 1.29 2.34 -32.24
C THR A 126 2.17 1.62 -31.23
N ALA A 127 1.60 0.84 -30.30
CA ALA A 127 2.38 0.07 -29.33
C ALA A 127 3.29 -0.98 -30.01
N ALA A 128 2.80 -1.64 -31.07
CA ALA A 128 3.56 -2.65 -31.80
C ALA A 128 4.84 -2.11 -32.49
N THR A 129 4.99 -0.80 -32.64
CA THR A 129 6.18 -0.20 -33.30
C THR A 129 7.49 -0.42 -32.56
N ILE A 130 7.45 -0.81 -31.27
CA ILE A 130 8.66 -1.13 -30.48
C ILE A 130 9.38 -2.37 -31.00
N ALA A 131 8.67 -3.29 -31.64
CA ALA A 131 9.22 -4.53 -32.18
C ALA A 131 9.50 -4.39 -33.69
N SER A 132 10.53 -5.10 -34.18
CA SER A 132 10.92 -5.12 -35.59
C SER A 132 10.81 -6.52 -36.23
N GLY A 133 10.30 -7.50 -35.50
CA GLY A 133 10.12 -8.87 -35.96
C GLY A 133 8.89 -9.05 -36.88
N GLN A 134 8.55 -10.28 -37.19
CA GLN A 134 7.36 -10.67 -37.95
C GLN A 134 6.64 -11.82 -37.24
N GLY A 135 5.34 -11.85 -37.37
CA GLY A 135 4.48 -12.92 -36.89
C GLY A 135 3.68 -12.52 -35.66
N ALA A 136 2.38 -12.43 -35.86
CA ALA A 136 1.42 -12.25 -34.78
C ALA A 136 1.26 -13.55 -34.01
N THR A 137 1.28 -13.47 -32.67
CA THR A 137 0.85 -14.54 -31.78
C THR A 137 -0.47 -14.13 -31.17
N VAL A 138 -1.50 -14.96 -31.35
CA VAL A 138 -2.83 -14.69 -30.80
C VAL A 138 -3.34 -15.97 -30.16
N PRO A 139 -3.85 -15.95 -28.93
CA PRO A 139 -4.48 -17.12 -28.33
C PRO A 139 -5.64 -17.64 -29.18
N ALA A 140 -5.77 -18.95 -29.32
CA ALA A 140 -6.88 -19.54 -30.03
C ALA A 140 -8.22 -19.28 -29.31
N HIS A 141 -8.17 -19.17 -28.00
CA HIS A 141 -9.29 -18.94 -27.10
C HIS A 141 -8.81 -18.16 -25.86
N PHE A 142 -9.69 -17.37 -25.27
CA PHE A 142 -9.46 -16.73 -23.97
C PHE A 142 -10.24 -17.49 -22.89
N ASP A 143 -9.52 -17.90 -21.83
CA ASP A 143 -10.07 -18.59 -20.68
C ASP A 143 -10.46 -17.56 -19.60
N PRO A 144 -11.76 -17.36 -19.33
CA PRO A 144 -12.21 -16.44 -18.28
C PRO A 144 -11.79 -16.94 -16.91
N LYS A 145 -11.10 -16.10 -16.14
CA LYS A 145 -10.64 -16.41 -14.78
C LYS A 145 -10.98 -15.27 -13.82
N ARG A 146 -11.31 -15.62 -12.59
CA ARG A 146 -11.35 -14.72 -11.45
C ARG A 146 -10.26 -15.14 -10.48
N GLN A 147 -9.48 -14.18 -10.00
CA GLN A 147 -8.46 -14.43 -8.99
C GLN A 147 -8.89 -13.79 -7.67
N GLY A 148 -8.96 -14.60 -6.62
CA GLY A 148 -9.22 -14.15 -5.27
C GLY A 148 -10.61 -13.55 -5.02
N ASP A 149 -10.90 -13.26 -3.76
CA ASP A 149 -12.06 -12.51 -3.28
C ASP A 149 -11.72 -11.82 -1.96
N LEU A 150 -10.72 -10.95 -1.99
CA LEU A 150 -10.13 -10.32 -0.80
C LEU A 150 -10.91 -9.08 -0.32
N TYR A 151 -11.86 -8.60 -1.14
CA TYR A 151 -12.62 -7.38 -0.87
C TYR A 151 -14.01 -7.37 -1.52
N SER A 152 -14.73 -8.49 -1.43
CA SER A 152 -16.13 -8.49 -1.85
C SER A 152 -16.94 -7.49 -1.00
N VAL A 153 -17.89 -6.84 -1.64
CA VAL A 153 -18.78 -5.87 -1.02
C VAL A 153 -20.23 -6.31 -1.23
N GLU A 154 -21.02 -6.25 -0.17
CA GLU A 154 -22.45 -6.55 -0.26
C GLU A 154 -23.16 -5.49 -1.10
N ARG A 155 -22.73 -4.24 -0.95
CA ARG A 155 -23.34 -3.10 -1.60
C ARG A 155 -22.32 -2.21 -2.31
N PRO A 156 -22.36 -2.17 -3.66
CA PRO A 156 -21.42 -1.36 -4.43
C PRO A 156 -21.60 0.15 -4.20
N TRP A 157 -20.50 0.89 -4.26
CA TRP A 157 -20.51 2.35 -4.10
C TRP A 157 -21.32 3.08 -5.18
N SER A 158 -21.54 2.46 -6.34
CA SER A 158 -22.44 2.96 -7.39
C SER A 158 -23.92 3.01 -6.96
N GLU A 159 -24.29 2.25 -5.93
CA GLU A 159 -25.65 2.17 -5.37
C GLU A 159 -25.84 2.99 -4.09
N VAL A 160 -24.76 3.60 -3.57
CA VAL A 160 -24.79 4.42 -2.36
C VAL A 160 -24.95 5.89 -2.72
N GLY A 161 -26.09 6.48 -2.35
CA GLY A 161 -26.45 7.86 -2.65
C GLY A 161 -25.83 8.90 -1.72
N LEU A 162 -26.04 10.17 -2.04
CA LEU A 162 -25.62 11.29 -1.19
C LEU A 162 -26.40 11.33 0.14
N ASP A 163 -27.64 10.90 0.14
CA ASP A 163 -28.53 10.78 1.31
C ASP A 163 -28.00 9.85 2.39
N GLU A 164 -27.14 8.90 2.03
CA GLU A 164 -26.45 8.02 2.96
C GLU A 164 -25.05 8.50 3.33
N LYS A 165 -24.32 9.09 2.38
CA LYS A 165 -22.94 9.58 2.58
C LYS A 165 -22.90 10.85 3.45
N LEU A 166 -23.82 11.78 3.26
CA LEU A 166 -23.85 13.04 4.01
C LEU A 166 -24.07 12.85 5.52
N PRO A 167 -24.96 11.96 5.99
CA PRO A 167 -25.09 11.68 7.42
C PRO A 167 -23.81 11.20 8.08
N LEU A 168 -23.00 10.36 7.41
CA LEU A 168 -21.70 9.91 7.92
C LEU A 168 -20.73 11.08 8.11
N ILE A 169 -20.63 11.95 7.12
CA ILE A 169 -19.75 13.11 7.15
C ILE A 169 -20.18 14.08 8.26
N ARG A 170 -21.48 14.36 8.37
CA ARG A 170 -22.04 15.21 9.43
C ARG A 170 -21.80 14.64 10.82
N LYS A 171 -21.90 13.32 10.96
CA LYS A 171 -21.62 12.64 12.23
C LYS A 171 -20.20 12.84 12.69
N VAL A 172 -19.21 12.63 11.80
CA VAL A 172 -17.79 12.84 12.09
C VAL A 172 -17.51 14.30 12.47
N GLU A 173 -18.08 15.26 11.73
CA GLU A 173 -17.94 16.67 12.04
C GLU A 173 -18.51 17.02 13.42
N ALA A 174 -19.72 16.56 13.70
CA ALA A 174 -20.38 16.81 14.99
C ALA A 174 -19.58 16.22 16.16
N MET A 175 -19.07 14.99 16.00
CA MET A 175 -18.22 14.35 17.01
C MET A 175 -16.92 15.13 17.25
N ALA A 176 -16.26 15.59 16.18
CA ALA A 176 -15.02 16.35 16.27
C ALA A 176 -15.23 17.69 16.98
N ARG A 177 -16.32 18.41 16.67
CA ARG A 177 -16.65 19.68 17.34
C ARG A 177 -17.03 19.51 18.81
N ALA A 178 -17.70 18.40 19.15
CA ALA A 178 -18.08 18.11 20.52
C ALA A 178 -16.91 17.66 21.42
N ALA A 179 -15.81 17.22 20.84
CA ALA A 179 -14.69 16.63 21.57
C ALA A 179 -13.90 17.65 22.40
N ASP A 180 -13.70 18.87 21.90
CA ASP A 180 -12.98 19.95 22.64
C ASP A 180 -13.40 21.33 22.12
N PRO A 181 -13.64 22.32 23.01
CA PRO A 181 -14.02 23.67 22.62
C PRO A 181 -12.93 24.44 21.85
N ALA A 182 -11.68 23.98 21.86
CA ALA A 182 -10.60 24.56 21.07
C ALA A 182 -10.73 24.26 19.58
N ILE A 183 -11.53 23.26 19.16
CA ILE A 183 -11.73 22.91 17.75
C ILE A 183 -12.45 24.04 17.03
N ASP A 184 -11.72 24.75 16.19
CA ASP A 184 -12.18 25.94 15.45
C ASP A 184 -12.73 25.57 14.07
N LYS A 185 -12.00 24.75 13.28
CA LYS A 185 -12.41 24.31 11.95
C LYS A 185 -12.35 22.80 11.81
N VAL A 186 -13.36 22.25 11.14
CA VAL A 186 -13.45 20.85 10.81
C VAL A 186 -13.69 20.69 9.32
N THR A 187 -12.83 19.94 8.65
CA THR A 187 -13.05 19.53 7.25
C THR A 187 -13.10 18.01 7.19
N VAL A 188 -14.18 17.46 6.67
CA VAL A 188 -14.33 16.04 6.40
C VAL A 188 -14.40 15.83 4.89
N ARG A 189 -13.57 14.94 4.37
CA ARG A 189 -13.58 14.51 2.97
C ARG A 189 -13.87 13.03 2.89
N LEU A 190 -14.87 12.64 2.12
CA LEU A 190 -15.15 11.26 1.77
C LEU A 190 -14.87 11.07 0.29
N THR A 191 -14.07 10.07 -0.03
CA THR A 191 -13.82 9.62 -1.41
C THR A 191 -14.19 8.15 -1.49
N ASP A 192 -14.99 7.79 -2.48
CA ASP A 192 -15.28 6.38 -2.78
C ASP A 192 -15.05 6.09 -4.26
N THR A 193 -14.68 4.84 -4.56
CA THR A 193 -14.50 4.38 -5.94
C THR A 193 -15.14 3.01 -6.16
N ASP A 194 -15.70 2.82 -7.36
CA ASP A 194 -16.09 1.52 -7.90
C ASP A 194 -15.36 1.35 -9.23
N GLU A 195 -14.36 0.47 -9.25
CA GLU A 195 -13.51 0.23 -10.39
C GLU A 195 -13.72 -1.18 -10.93
N ARG A 196 -13.81 -1.31 -12.25
CA ARG A 196 -13.87 -2.56 -12.99
C ARG A 196 -12.66 -2.67 -13.88
N VAL A 197 -12.01 -3.81 -13.83
CA VAL A 197 -10.82 -4.13 -14.62
C VAL A 197 -11.07 -5.42 -15.39
N LEU A 198 -10.64 -5.43 -16.67
CA LEU A 198 -10.58 -6.63 -17.50
C LEU A 198 -9.19 -6.67 -18.15
N ILE A 199 -8.47 -7.76 -17.94
CA ILE A 199 -7.13 -7.96 -18.52
C ILE A 199 -7.19 -9.16 -19.48
N ALA A 200 -6.87 -8.92 -20.75
CA ALA A 200 -6.66 -9.96 -21.73
C ALA A 200 -5.17 -10.13 -21.99
N THR A 201 -4.60 -11.30 -21.71
CA THR A 201 -3.16 -11.57 -21.81
C THR A 201 -2.82 -12.39 -23.06
N LEU A 202 -1.59 -12.27 -23.55
CA LEU A 202 -1.06 -13.12 -24.63
C LEU A 202 -1.09 -14.61 -24.27
N GLY A 203 -1.05 -14.96 -23.00
CA GLY A 203 -1.21 -16.33 -22.51
C GLY A 203 -2.63 -16.90 -22.62
N GLY A 204 -3.59 -16.16 -23.19
CA GLY A 204 -4.97 -16.60 -23.39
C GLY A 204 -5.84 -16.50 -22.14
N HIS A 205 -5.49 -15.67 -21.17
CA HIS A 205 -6.32 -15.44 -19.98
C HIS A 205 -7.16 -14.18 -20.15
N LEU A 206 -8.41 -14.24 -19.72
CA LEU A 206 -9.33 -13.13 -19.61
C LEU A 206 -9.70 -12.97 -18.14
N LEU A 207 -9.09 -11.98 -17.48
CA LEU A 207 -9.14 -11.82 -16.04
C LEU A 207 -9.98 -10.60 -15.67
N THR A 208 -10.90 -10.76 -14.73
CA THR A 208 -11.75 -9.67 -14.27
C THR A 208 -11.55 -9.40 -12.78
N ASP A 209 -11.59 -8.12 -12.41
CA ASP A 209 -11.56 -7.71 -11.02
C ASP A 209 -12.51 -6.52 -10.79
N ARG A 210 -13.10 -6.47 -9.59
CA ARG A 210 -13.85 -5.32 -9.11
C ARG A 210 -13.16 -4.79 -7.88
N ARG A 211 -12.70 -3.54 -7.94
CA ARG A 211 -11.86 -2.88 -6.94
C ARG A 211 -12.60 -1.74 -6.25
N PRO A 212 -13.39 -2.01 -5.21
CA PRO A 212 -13.96 -0.94 -4.40
C PRO A 212 -12.86 -0.28 -3.60
N SER A 213 -13.01 1.01 -3.30
CA SER A 213 -12.22 1.64 -2.24
C SER A 213 -12.98 2.81 -1.63
N VAL A 214 -12.67 3.09 -0.38
CA VAL A 214 -13.21 4.22 0.33
C VAL A 214 -12.14 4.83 1.23
N LEU A 215 -12.15 6.16 1.33
CA LEU A 215 -11.24 6.91 2.17
C LEU A 215 -11.97 8.10 2.78
N MET A 216 -11.96 8.19 4.11
CA MET A 216 -12.40 9.35 4.86
C MET A 216 -11.19 10.06 5.44
N GLY A 217 -11.04 11.35 5.13
CA GLY A 217 -10.06 12.24 5.73
C GLY A 217 -10.74 13.23 6.66
N LEU A 218 -10.17 13.44 7.85
CA LEU A 218 -10.60 14.40 8.85
C LEU A 218 -9.48 15.38 9.13
N GLN A 219 -9.63 16.63 8.71
CA GLN A 219 -8.69 17.70 9.02
C GLN A 219 -9.27 18.60 10.10
N LEU A 220 -8.50 18.79 11.16
CA LEU A 220 -8.86 19.63 12.29
C LEU A 220 -7.93 20.85 12.37
N THR A 221 -8.52 21.99 12.74
CA THR A 221 -7.78 23.16 13.18
C THR A 221 -8.33 23.55 14.54
N ALA A 222 -7.44 23.68 15.51
CA ALA A 222 -7.77 24.09 16.87
C ALA A 222 -7.09 25.45 17.21
N LYS A 223 -7.73 26.23 18.07
CA LYS A 223 -7.23 27.51 18.57
C LYS A 223 -7.25 27.54 20.10
N ARG A 224 -6.14 27.94 20.72
CA ARG A 224 -6.01 28.09 22.16
C ARG A 224 -5.00 29.22 22.48
N GLY A 225 -5.38 30.21 23.28
CA GLY A 225 -4.45 31.25 23.72
C GLY A 225 -3.77 32.03 22.59
N GLY A 226 -4.45 32.29 21.46
CA GLY A 226 -3.89 32.96 20.29
C GLY A 226 -3.05 32.04 19.37
N GLN A 227 -2.77 30.84 19.78
CA GLN A 227 -2.08 29.83 18.93
C GLN A 227 -3.07 29.06 18.10
N THR A 228 -2.64 28.61 16.91
CA THR A 228 -3.40 27.74 16.00
C THR A 228 -2.60 26.48 15.72
N GLN A 229 -3.23 25.33 15.87
CA GLN A 229 -2.65 24.03 15.54
C GLN A 229 -3.58 23.28 14.60
N SER A 230 -3.03 22.45 13.71
CA SER A 230 -3.83 21.61 12.83
C SER A 230 -3.21 20.25 12.64
N ASN A 231 -4.05 19.25 12.43
CA ASN A 231 -3.64 17.88 12.16
C ASN A 231 -4.65 17.17 11.25
N LEU A 232 -4.29 15.99 10.78
CA LEU A 232 -5.06 15.16 9.88
C LEU A 232 -5.19 13.76 10.47
N GLY A 233 -6.40 13.20 10.41
CA GLY A 233 -6.67 11.77 10.57
C GLY A 233 -7.26 11.21 9.28
N SER A 234 -7.05 9.93 9.01
CA SER A 234 -7.67 9.26 7.85
C SER A 234 -8.02 7.82 8.18
N LEU A 235 -9.03 7.31 7.46
CA LEU A 235 -9.54 5.95 7.60
C LEU A 235 -9.99 5.45 6.24
N GLY A 236 -9.38 4.39 5.74
CA GLY A 236 -9.65 3.87 4.40
C GLY A 236 -9.60 2.36 4.31
N ALA A 237 -10.30 1.80 3.32
CA ALA A 237 -10.33 0.37 3.06
C ALA A 237 -10.81 0.06 1.62
N ARG A 238 -10.60 -1.18 1.19
CA ARG A 238 -11.34 -1.79 0.08
C ARG A 238 -12.60 -2.44 0.64
N SER A 239 -13.65 -1.66 0.79
CA SER A 239 -14.90 -2.10 1.42
C SER A 239 -16.08 -1.25 0.95
N ASP A 240 -17.27 -1.57 1.43
CA ASP A 240 -18.50 -0.80 1.23
C ASP A 240 -18.76 0.19 2.39
N ILE A 241 -19.94 0.81 2.37
CA ILE A 241 -20.34 1.81 3.37
C ILE A 241 -20.39 1.25 4.81
N GLY A 242 -20.62 -0.05 4.98
CA GLY A 242 -20.65 -0.74 6.28
C GLY A 242 -19.29 -0.72 7.01
N PHE A 243 -18.21 -0.40 6.30
CA PHE A 243 -16.90 -0.19 6.91
C PHE A 243 -16.92 0.91 7.98
N TYR A 244 -17.71 1.96 7.81
CA TYR A 244 -17.76 3.12 8.69
C TYR A 244 -18.68 2.88 9.90
N THR A 245 -18.30 1.93 10.76
CA THR A 245 -19.00 1.71 12.03
C THR A 245 -18.80 2.87 13.00
N ASP A 246 -19.71 3.04 13.96
CA ASP A 246 -19.63 4.07 15.00
C ASP A 246 -18.32 4.04 15.76
N ARG A 247 -17.79 2.85 16.04
CA ARG A 247 -16.51 2.68 16.71
C ARG A 247 -15.37 3.24 15.87
N ARG A 248 -15.28 2.84 14.59
CA ARG A 248 -14.19 3.31 13.70
C ARG A 248 -14.22 4.82 13.48
N LEU A 249 -15.44 5.39 13.35
CA LEU A 249 -15.60 6.84 13.24
C LEU A 249 -15.17 7.56 14.52
N LYS A 250 -15.49 6.98 15.68
CA LYS A 250 -15.06 7.52 16.97
C LYS A 250 -13.53 7.44 17.12
N ASP A 251 -12.94 6.29 16.80
CA ASP A 251 -11.49 6.10 16.88
C ASP A 251 -10.75 7.11 15.98
N LEU A 252 -11.23 7.37 14.75
CA LEU A 252 -10.70 8.39 13.84
C LEU A 252 -10.76 9.79 14.47
N VAL A 253 -11.90 10.15 15.07
CA VAL A 253 -12.08 11.47 15.68
C VAL A 253 -11.20 11.62 16.91
N ASP A 254 -11.21 10.66 17.82
CA ASP A 254 -10.43 10.70 19.07
C ASP A 254 -8.94 10.84 18.77
N GLU A 255 -8.44 10.08 17.80
CA GLU A 255 -7.03 10.13 17.38
C GLU A 255 -6.69 11.50 16.75
N ALA A 256 -7.49 12.00 15.82
CA ALA A 256 -7.26 13.30 15.18
C ALA A 256 -7.31 14.45 16.18
N VAL A 257 -8.26 14.43 17.11
CA VAL A 257 -8.39 15.46 18.17
C VAL A 257 -7.20 15.41 19.11
N SER A 258 -6.85 14.24 19.65
CA SER A 258 -5.70 14.06 20.54
C SER A 258 -4.40 14.56 19.90
N ARG A 259 -4.13 14.13 18.65
CA ARG A 259 -2.96 14.56 17.86
C ARG A 259 -2.93 16.08 17.60
N THR A 260 -4.08 16.71 17.49
CA THR A 260 -4.16 18.17 17.29
C THR A 260 -3.92 18.92 18.58
N LEU A 261 -4.56 18.53 19.69
CA LEU A 261 -4.53 19.26 20.95
C LEU A 261 -3.16 19.18 21.63
N VAL A 262 -2.46 18.04 21.54
CA VAL A 262 -1.13 17.87 22.12
C VAL A 262 -0.10 18.86 21.52
N LEU A 263 -0.33 19.37 20.31
CA LEU A 263 0.57 20.32 19.66
C LEU A 263 0.62 21.70 20.34
N PHE A 264 -0.37 22.05 21.18
CA PHE A 264 -0.30 23.31 21.96
C PHE A 264 0.80 23.27 23.02
N ASP A 265 1.06 22.09 23.58
CA ASP A 265 2.08 21.87 24.61
C ASP A 265 3.41 21.37 24.00
N ALA A 266 3.42 21.12 22.68
CA ALA A 266 4.59 20.59 22.00
C ALA A 266 5.62 21.66 21.68
N ARG A 267 6.91 21.30 21.84
CA ARG A 267 8.08 22.13 21.51
C ARG A 267 8.91 21.48 20.41
N ARG A 268 9.82 22.22 19.80
CA ARG A 268 10.84 21.65 18.93
C ARG A 268 11.88 20.92 19.78
N PRO A 269 12.33 19.72 19.37
CA PRO A 269 13.40 19.04 20.06
C PRO A 269 14.75 19.71 19.77
N PRO A 270 15.82 19.41 20.55
CA PRO A 270 17.17 19.76 20.18
C PRO A 270 17.56 19.19 18.82
N ALA A 271 18.32 19.96 18.03
CA ALA A 271 18.91 19.47 16.79
C ALA A 271 20.15 18.60 17.06
N GLY A 272 20.42 17.64 16.21
CA GLY A 272 21.62 16.82 16.27
C GLY A 272 21.37 15.35 15.95
N GLU A 273 22.40 14.53 16.08
CA GLU A 273 22.30 13.09 15.94
C GLU A 273 21.90 12.45 17.27
N MET A 274 20.84 11.64 17.25
CA MET A 274 20.34 10.98 18.45
C MET A 274 19.56 9.70 18.10
N PRO A 275 19.30 8.83 19.09
CA PRO A 275 18.37 7.71 18.94
C PRO A 275 16.96 8.21 18.61
N VAL A 276 16.33 7.54 17.65
CA VAL A 276 14.94 7.80 17.23
C VAL A 276 14.14 6.50 17.30
N MET A 277 13.15 6.48 18.17
CA MET A 277 12.14 5.42 18.13
C MET A 277 11.07 5.79 17.10
N LEU A 278 10.88 4.94 16.13
CA LEU A 278 9.76 4.99 15.19
C LEU A 278 8.58 4.29 15.86
N ALA A 279 7.47 4.99 16.07
CA ALA A 279 6.29 4.40 16.70
C ALA A 279 5.55 3.45 15.75
N ALA A 280 4.83 2.49 16.29
CA ALA A 280 4.05 1.52 15.51
C ALA A 280 3.00 2.20 14.60
N GLY A 281 2.80 1.68 13.41
CA GLY A 281 1.83 2.16 12.43
C GLY A 281 2.39 3.22 11.48
N ALA A 282 1.99 4.49 11.59
CA ALA A 282 2.28 5.55 10.62
C ALA A 282 3.77 5.82 10.36
N SER A 283 4.67 5.47 11.30
CA SER A 283 6.12 5.61 11.10
C SER A 283 6.68 4.72 10.00
N SER A 284 5.92 3.71 9.56
CA SER A 284 6.29 2.84 8.44
C SER A 284 6.40 3.56 7.09
N VAL A 285 5.98 4.83 7.00
CA VAL A 285 6.30 5.67 5.83
C VAL A 285 7.81 5.72 5.59
N LEU A 286 8.62 5.73 6.64
CA LEU A 286 10.08 5.66 6.51
C LEU A 286 10.50 4.32 5.89
N LEU A 287 9.90 3.21 6.32
CA LEU A 287 10.14 1.89 5.73
C LEU A 287 9.75 1.85 4.25
N HIS A 288 8.58 2.41 3.92
CA HIS A 288 8.07 2.49 2.55
C HIS A 288 9.03 3.27 1.63
N GLU A 289 9.38 4.48 2.01
CA GLU A 289 10.19 5.39 1.20
C GLU A 289 11.66 4.98 1.17
N ALA A 290 12.25 4.78 2.35
CA ALA A 290 13.69 4.57 2.47
C ALA A 290 14.16 3.16 2.07
N ILE A 291 13.24 2.18 2.06
CA ILE A 291 13.56 0.77 1.84
C ILE A 291 12.72 0.21 0.69
N GLY A 292 11.39 0.34 0.76
CA GLY A 292 10.47 -0.27 -0.17
C GLY A 292 10.71 0.13 -1.63
N HIS A 293 10.80 1.41 -1.93
CA HIS A 293 11.12 1.87 -3.28
C HIS A 293 12.48 1.41 -3.79
N GLY A 294 13.47 1.28 -2.90
CA GLY A 294 14.77 0.74 -3.26
C GLY A 294 14.75 -0.74 -3.63
N MET A 295 13.72 -1.47 -3.21
CA MET A 295 13.53 -2.90 -3.50
C MET A 295 12.57 -3.17 -4.66
N GLU A 296 12.12 -2.16 -5.39
CA GLU A 296 11.38 -2.33 -6.65
C GLU A 296 12.33 -2.79 -7.77
N ALA A 297 11.98 -3.87 -8.45
CA ALA A 297 12.90 -4.62 -9.28
C ALA A 297 13.35 -3.90 -10.56
N ASP A 298 12.59 -2.94 -11.07
CA ASP A 298 12.97 -2.15 -12.25
C ASP A 298 14.23 -1.31 -12.00
N PHE A 299 14.34 -0.66 -10.82
CA PHE A 299 15.55 0.07 -10.43
C PHE A 299 16.74 -0.87 -10.22
N ASN A 300 16.49 -2.04 -9.62
CA ASN A 300 17.52 -3.03 -9.34
C ASN A 300 18.03 -3.70 -10.63
N ARG A 301 17.12 -4.01 -11.57
CA ARG A 301 17.44 -4.61 -12.86
C ARG A 301 18.39 -3.74 -13.70
N ILE A 302 18.24 -2.42 -13.64
CA ILE A 302 19.10 -1.48 -14.37
C ILE A 302 20.26 -0.91 -13.54
N GLY A 303 20.45 -1.44 -12.30
CA GLY A 303 21.59 -1.07 -11.45
C GLY A 303 21.53 0.34 -10.86
N THR A 304 20.33 0.95 -10.76
CA THR A 304 20.17 2.33 -10.26
C THR A 304 19.70 2.40 -8.80
N SER A 305 19.33 1.26 -8.19
CA SER A 305 19.02 1.19 -6.77
C SER A 305 20.28 0.92 -5.94
N ILE A 306 20.33 1.50 -4.74
CA ILE A 306 21.37 1.20 -3.75
C ILE A 306 21.33 -0.26 -3.27
N TYR A 307 20.23 -0.99 -3.52
CA TYR A 307 20.07 -2.42 -3.21
C TYR A 307 20.41 -3.35 -4.38
N SER A 308 20.83 -2.81 -5.53
CA SER A 308 21.24 -3.63 -6.67
C SER A 308 22.34 -4.61 -6.26
N ASP A 309 22.23 -5.86 -6.70
CA ASP A 309 23.15 -6.97 -6.38
C ASP A 309 23.33 -7.29 -4.88
N MET A 310 22.32 -6.91 -4.06
CA MET A 310 22.33 -7.16 -2.63
C MET A 310 21.56 -8.42 -2.20
N ILE A 311 20.91 -9.15 -3.11
CA ILE A 311 20.23 -10.41 -2.78
C ILE A 311 21.23 -11.38 -2.11
N GLY A 312 20.80 -11.97 -0.98
CA GLY A 312 21.60 -12.88 -0.17
C GLY A 312 22.57 -12.18 0.80
N LYS A 313 22.68 -10.85 0.77
CA LYS A 313 23.54 -10.08 1.67
C LYS A 313 22.80 -9.54 2.88
N PRO A 314 23.48 -9.34 4.03
CA PRO A 314 22.89 -8.72 5.20
C PRO A 314 22.62 -7.23 4.95
N VAL A 315 21.41 -6.78 5.23
CA VAL A 315 20.96 -5.38 5.11
C VAL A 315 20.40 -4.81 6.42
N ALA A 316 20.15 -5.69 7.41
CA ALA A 316 19.62 -5.34 8.73
C ALA A 316 20.09 -6.36 9.77
N GLU A 317 19.73 -6.14 11.05
CA GLU A 317 19.92 -7.09 12.13
C GLU A 317 19.02 -8.32 11.96
N SER A 318 19.43 -9.44 12.57
CA SER A 318 18.80 -10.77 12.37
C SER A 318 17.36 -10.89 12.89
N PHE A 319 16.86 -9.95 13.65
CA PHE A 319 15.47 -9.88 14.11
C PHE A 319 14.58 -8.99 13.22
N VAL A 320 15.11 -8.43 12.14
CA VAL A 320 14.36 -7.59 11.21
C VAL A 320 13.88 -8.43 10.02
N THR A 321 12.57 -8.51 9.85
CA THR A 321 11.91 -9.12 8.69
C THR A 321 10.99 -8.08 8.06
N VAL A 322 11.12 -7.86 6.75
CA VAL A 322 10.31 -6.91 5.98
C VAL A 322 9.63 -7.64 4.84
N VAL A 323 8.35 -7.42 4.70
CA VAL A 323 7.51 -8.05 3.68
C VAL A 323 6.67 -7.02 2.94
N ASP A 324 6.28 -7.36 1.71
CA ASP A 324 5.17 -6.73 1.00
C ASP A 324 4.08 -7.78 0.78
N GLN A 325 2.87 -7.52 1.23
CA GLN A 325 1.78 -8.48 1.22
C GLN A 325 0.52 -7.90 0.55
N GLY A 326 0.25 -8.36 -0.67
CA GLY A 326 -0.84 -7.86 -1.49
C GLY A 326 -2.19 -8.55 -1.27
N ASP A 327 -2.27 -9.54 -0.38
CA ASP A 327 -3.46 -10.36 -0.13
C ASP A 327 -4.06 -10.17 1.27
N LEU A 328 -3.77 -9.06 1.95
CA LEU A 328 -4.39 -8.71 3.24
C LEU A 328 -5.84 -8.25 3.01
N PRO A 329 -6.87 -8.98 3.53
CA PRO A 329 -8.25 -8.64 3.25
C PRO A 329 -8.61 -7.20 3.61
N HIS A 330 -9.31 -6.51 2.71
CA HIS A 330 -9.82 -5.14 2.86
C HIS A 330 -8.79 -4.03 2.98
N GLU A 331 -7.48 -4.30 3.00
CA GLU A 331 -6.47 -3.25 3.01
C GLU A 331 -6.43 -2.49 1.67
N LEU A 332 -6.12 -1.18 1.70
CA LEU A 332 -6.13 -0.34 0.49
C LEU A 332 -5.09 -0.79 -0.55
N GLY A 333 -3.94 -1.30 -0.10
CA GLY A 333 -2.91 -1.85 -0.96
C GLY A 333 -3.27 -3.20 -1.60
N THR A 334 -4.27 -3.90 -1.07
CA THR A 334 -4.64 -5.27 -1.50
C THR A 334 -5.23 -5.29 -2.89
N LEU A 335 -4.87 -6.33 -3.65
CA LEU A 335 -5.40 -6.64 -4.97
C LEU A 335 -5.66 -8.14 -5.09
N ASN A 336 -6.77 -8.55 -5.70
CA ASN A 336 -7.01 -9.95 -6.05
C ASN A 336 -5.98 -10.46 -7.08
N MET A 337 -5.56 -9.55 -7.95
CA MET A 337 -4.49 -9.75 -8.93
C MET A 337 -3.80 -8.41 -9.20
N ASP A 338 -2.53 -8.45 -9.57
CA ASP A 338 -1.82 -7.26 -10.06
C ASP A 338 -2.34 -6.82 -11.44
N ASP A 339 -1.79 -5.75 -11.99
CA ASP A 339 -2.26 -5.22 -13.28
C ASP A 339 -1.67 -5.94 -14.51
N GLU A 340 -0.93 -7.03 -14.30
CA GLU A 340 -0.52 -8.00 -15.31
C GLU A 340 -1.34 -9.30 -15.23
N GLY A 341 -2.22 -9.42 -14.23
CA GLY A 341 -3.06 -10.59 -14.00
C GLY A 341 -2.40 -11.68 -13.17
N ASN A 342 -1.27 -11.41 -12.51
CA ASN A 342 -0.64 -12.35 -11.60
C ASN A 342 -1.32 -12.33 -10.23
N ALA A 343 -1.36 -13.48 -9.55
CA ALA A 343 -1.83 -13.53 -8.17
C ALA A 343 -0.94 -12.68 -7.26
N THR A 344 -1.58 -11.90 -6.39
CA THR A 344 -0.87 -11.22 -5.31
C THR A 344 -0.68 -12.15 -4.13
N GLY A 345 0.21 -11.78 -3.22
CA GLY A 345 0.53 -12.61 -2.06
C GLY A 345 1.61 -11.96 -1.20
N ARG A 346 2.32 -12.78 -0.44
CA ARG A 346 3.36 -12.33 0.47
C ARG A 346 4.74 -12.47 -0.18
N ALA A 347 5.35 -11.34 -0.51
CA ALA A 347 6.75 -11.24 -0.95
C ALA A 347 7.65 -10.92 0.24
N VAL A 348 8.58 -11.81 0.58
CA VAL A 348 9.57 -11.57 1.64
C VAL A 348 10.74 -10.80 1.04
N LEU A 349 10.86 -9.53 1.40
CA LEU A 349 11.94 -8.65 0.92
C LEU A 349 13.20 -8.85 1.75
N VAL A 350 13.07 -8.79 3.08
CA VAL A 350 14.15 -9.05 4.03
C VAL A 350 13.70 -10.14 4.99
N ASP A 351 14.46 -11.20 5.11
CA ASP A 351 14.23 -12.30 6.05
C ASP A 351 15.37 -12.36 7.04
N LYS A 352 15.07 -12.09 8.31
CA LYS A 352 16.06 -12.12 9.38
C LYS A 352 17.34 -11.36 9.01
N GLY A 353 17.16 -10.13 8.53
CA GLY A 353 18.24 -9.22 8.16
C GLY A 353 18.87 -9.45 6.79
N ILE A 354 18.51 -10.51 6.08
CA ILE A 354 19.07 -10.85 4.76
C ILE A 354 18.10 -10.44 3.66
N LEU A 355 18.55 -9.67 2.65
CA LEU A 355 17.76 -9.35 1.47
C LEU A 355 17.48 -10.62 0.66
N LYS A 356 16.20 -10.93 0.43
CA LYS A 356 15.76 -12.17 -0.23
C LYS A 356 15.25 -11.96 -1.63
N SER A 357 14.50 -10.89 -1.85
CA SER A 357 13.82 -10.63 -3.12
C SER A 357 13.61 -9.14 -3.33
N TYR A 358 13.23 -8.81 -4.55
CA TYR A 358 12.68 -7.53 -4.93
C TYR A 358 11.18 -7.68 -5.23
N LEU A 359 10.49 -6.56 -5.46
CA LEU A 359 9.13 -6.52 -5.98
C LEU A 359 9.17 -6.62 -7.50
N HIS A 360 8.48 -7.59 -8.09
CA HIS A 360 8.60 -7.91 -9.50
C HIS A 360 7.31 -7.65 -10.28
N ASP A 361 7.46 -7.05 -11.48
CA ASP A 361 6.55 -7.22 -12.61
C ASP A 361 7.05 -8.39 -13.49
N ASN A 362 6.31 -8.76 -14.51
CA ASN A 362 6.70 -9.85 -15.42
C ASN A 362 8.05 -9.62 -16.09
N LEU A 363 8.34 -8.38 -16.49
CA LEU A 363 9.60 -8.04 -17.13
C LEU A 363 10.80 -8.25 -16.20
N SER A 364 10.68 -7.79 -14.96
CA SER A 364 11.72 -7.96 -13.95
C SER A 364 11.82 -9.42 -13.48
N ALA A 365 10.69 -10.11 -13.31
CA ALA A 365 10.68 -11.54 -12.96
C ALA A 365 11.44 -12.37 -14.00
N ARG A 366 11.22 -12.11 -15.29
CA ARG A 366 11.96 -12.73 -16.38
C ARG A 366 13.46 -12.45 -16.32
N HIS A 367 13.84 -11.19 -16.08
CA HIS A 367 15.25 -10.81 -15.95
C HIS A 367 15.96 -11.60 -14.85
N TYR A 368 15.31 -11.78 -13.69
CA TYR A 368 15.84 -12.55 -12.57
C TYR A 368 15.60 -14.07 -12.68
N GLY A 369 14.99 -14.55 -13.77
CA GLY A 369 14.75 -15.96 -14.03
C GLY A 369 13.69 -16.60 -13.14
N LEU A 370 12.74 -15.80 -12.59
CA LEU A 370 11.68 -16.25 -11.71
C LEU A 370 10.45 -16.80 -12.45
N ASP A 371 10.45 -16.72 -13.78
CA ASP A 371 9.40 -17.25 -14.69
C ASP A 371 9.77 -18.59 -15.32
N ARG A 372 10.89 -19.19 -14.92
CA ARG A 372 11.39 -20.46 -15.48
C ARG A 372 10.71 -21.65 -14.85
N ASP A 373 10.59 -22.72 -15.62
CA ASP A 373 10.09 -24.02 -15.16
C ASP A 373 8.66 -23.99 -14.59
N GLY A 374 7.83 -23.01 -15.02
CA GLY A 374 6.47 -22.84 -14.53
C GLY A 374 6.39 -22.21 -13.13
N ALA A 375 7.49 -21.65 -12.63
CA ALA A 375 7.49 -20.88 -11.38
C ALA A 375 6.64 -19.61 -11.55
N THR A 376 5.88 -19.29 -10.52
CA THR A 376 5.12 -18.04 -10.42
C THR A 376 5.79 -17.14 -9.40
N HIS A 377 5.94 -15.86 -9.71
CA HIS A 377 6.33 -14.84 -8.74
C HIS A 377 5.09 -14.19 -8.12
N VAL A 378 5.27 -13.55 -6.98
CA VAL A 378 4.22 -12.71 -6.40
C VAL A 378 4.06 -11.46 -7.26
N GLY A 379 2.85 -11.23 -7.74
CA GLY A 379 2.54 -10.11 -8.63
C GLY A 379 2.65 -8.76 -7.91
N SER A 380 3.53 -7.89 -8.43
CA SER A 380 3.70 -6.52 -7.96
C SER A 380 3.68 -5.51 -9.11
N GLY A 381 3.27 -5.94 -10.31
CA GLY A 381 3.11 -5.08 -11.47
C GLY A 381 1.86 -4.22 -11.34
N ARG A 382 2.00 -2.90 -11.14
CA ARG A 382 0.87 -1.99 -10.91
C ARG A 382 0.95 -0.76 -11.81
N ARG A 383 -0.21 -0.17 -12.07
CA ARG A 383 -0.38 1.11 -12.78
C ARG A 383 -1.44 1.97 -12.11
N GLU A 384 -1.37 3.28 -12.26
CA GLU A 384 -2.42 4.18 -11.77
C GLU A 384 -3.73 4.00 -12.55
N SER A 385 -3.63 3.83 -13.86
CA SER A 385 -4.77 3.62 -14.75
C SER A 385 -4.33 3.06 -16.11
N TYR A 386 -5.30 2.78 -16.98
CA TYR A 386 -5.06 2.36 -18.37
C TYR A 386 -4.17 3.33 -19.17
N ARG A 387 -3.96 4.56 -18.69
CA ARG A 387 -3.13 5.59 -19.35
C ARG A 387 -1.64 5.41 -19.10
N PHE A 388 -1.25 4.52 -18.20
CA PHE A 388 0.13 4.36 -17.75
C PHE A 388 0.66 2.95 -17.99
N PRO A 389 1.97 2.82 -18.28
CA PRO A 389 2.63 1.52 -18.30
C PRO A 389 2.73 0.94 -16.88
N ILE A 390 2.89 -0.38 -16.80
CA ILE A 390 3.11 -1.10 -15.55
C ILE A 390 4.51 -0.81 -15.01
N LEU A 391 4.58 -0.72 -13.68
CA LEU A 391 5.83 -0.66 -12.92
C LEU A 391 5.74 -1.61 -11.72
N PRO A 392 6.86 -2.19 -11.26
CA PRO A 392 6.91 -2.82 -9.95
C PRO A 392 6.56 -1.81 -8.86
N ARG A 393 5.61 -2.15 -7.98
CA ARG A 393 5.10 -1.24 -6.93
C ARG A 393 4.76 -2.03 -5.68
N MET A 394 4.94 -1.40 -4.54
CA MET A 394 4.47 -1.90 -3.25
C MET A 394 2.95 -2.06 -3.21
N THR A 395 2.49 -2.98 -2.37
CA THR A 395 1.08 -3.21 -2.00
C THR A 395 0.84 -2.87 -0.53
N SER A 396 1.13 -3.78 0.38
CA SER A 396 1.10 -3.54 1.83
C SER A 396 2.47 -3.88 2.40
N THR A 397 3.34 -2.87 2.49
CA THR A 397 4.72 -3.06 2.97
C THR A 397 4.80 -2.86 4.47
N PHE A 398 5.35 -3.83 5.18
CA PHE A 398 5.48 -3.74 6.62
C PHE A 398 6.67 -4.53 7.18
N MET A 399 7.08 -4.16 8.41
CA MET A 399 8.03 -4.91 9.24
C MET A 399 7.25 -5.81 10.20
N GLU A 400 7.71 -7.03 10.41
CA GLU A 400 7.13 -7.96 11.37
C GLU A 400 7.55 -7.63 12.82
N ASN A 401 6.82 -8.23 13.79
CA ASN A 401 7.15 -8.10 15.21
C ASN A 401 8.56 -8.60 15.54
N GLY A 402 9.25 -7.84 16.38
CA GLY A 402 10.51 -8.22 16.97
C GLY A 402 10.38 -8.78 18.40
N PRO A 403 11.51 -9.01 19.06
CA PRO A 403 11.55 -9.67 20.38
C PRO A 403 11.31 -8.73 21.57
N HIS A 404 11.28 -7.40 21.36
CA HIS A 404 11.21 -6.42 22.45
C HIS A 404 9.78 -5.97 22.72
N THR A 405 9.60 -5.24 23.81
CA THR A 405 8.40 -4.45 24.07
C THR A 405 8.66 -2.97 23.79
N ARG A 406 7.60 -2.18 23.57
CA ARG A 406 7.71 -0.72 23.42
C ARG A 406 8.38 -0.08 24.65
N ASP A 407 8.02 -0.53 25.85
CA ASP A 407 8.54 0.03 27.10
C ASP A 407 10.06 -0.24 27.27
N GLU A 408 10.53 -1.42 26.87
CA GLU A 408 11.97 -1.73 26.82
C GLU A 408 12.72 -0.81 25.87
N ILE A 409 12.13 -0.48 24.69
CA ILE A 409 12.72 0.45 23.75
C ILE A 409 12.81 1.87 24.37
N VAL A 410 11.73 2.35 25.00
CA VAL A 410 11.72 3.65 25.65
C VAL A 410 12.77 3.70 26.77
N ALA A 411 12.85 2.67 27.59
CA ALA A 411 13.82 2.59 28.69
C ALA A 411 15.29 2.56 28.20
N ALA A 412 15.55 2.08 27.00
CA ALA A 412 16.88 2.04 26.39
C ALA A 412 17.36 3.41 25.84
N ILE A 413 16.49 4.40 25.77
CA ILE A 413 16.82 5.73 25.25
C ILE A 413 17.19 6.66 26.41
N ASP A 414 18.49 6.98 26.56
CA ASP A 414 18.93 7.99 27.54
C ASP A 414 18.48 9.40 27.12
N ARG A 415 18.75 9.78 25.86
CA ARG A 415 18.28 11.05 25.27
C ARG A 415 17.96 10.83 23.80
N GLY A 416 16.72 11.06 23.39
CA GLY A 416 16.25 10.82 22.01
C GLY A 416 14.81 11.24 21.83
N ILE A 417 14.21 10.81 20.73
CA ILE A 417 12.81 11.13 20.41
C ILE A 417 12.03 9.89 19.99
N ILE A 418 10.71 9.99 20.14
CA ILE A 418 9.74 9.11 19.50
C ILE A 418 9.09 9.88 18.36
N ALA A 419 9.14 9.39 17.14
CA ALA A 419 8.41 9.90 15.98
C ALA A 419 7.11 9.11 15.82
N GLU A 420 5.95 9.79 15.93
CA GLU A 420 4.64 9.11 15.87
C GLU A 420 3.90 9.31 14.56
N THR A 421 3.83 10.55 14.05
CA THR A 421 3.10 10.85 12.82
C THR A 421 3.91 11.73 11.88
N PHE A 422 3.65 11.57 10.60
CA PHE A 422 4.38 12.25 9.54
C PHE A 422 3.40 13.03 8.65
N THR A 423 3.84 14.16 8.11
CA THR A 423 3.05 14.96 7.14
C THR A 423 3.58 14.84 5.71
N GLY A 424 4.68 14.19 5.51
CA GLY A 424 5.29 13.96 4.20
C GLY A 424 6.77 13.61 4.32
N GLY A 425 7.37 13.28 3.19
CA GLY A 425 8.77 12.94 3.08
C GLY A 425 9.19 12.86 1.63
N GLN A 426 10.49 12.76 1.42
CA GLN A 426 11.11 12.57 0.11
C GLN A 426 12.25 11.59 0.23
N VAL A 427 12.45 10.78 -0.81
CA VAL A 427 13.56 9.85 -0.93
C VAL A 427 14.24 9.98 -2.29
N ALA A 428 15.57 9.95 -2.29
CA ALA A 428 16.39 9.78 -3.51
C ALA A 428 16.70 8.29 -3.69
N ILE A 429 15.90 7.57 -4.46
CA ILE A 429 15.91 6.09 -4.55
C ILE A 429 17.31 5.54 -4.85
N GLY A 430 18.05 6.16 -5.79
CA GLY A 430 19.40 5.71 -6.15
C GLY A 430 20.44 5.89 -5.04
N ALA A 431 20.39 6.99 -4.30
CA ALA A 431 21.29 7.28 -3.18
C ALA A 431 20.77 6.74 -1.84
N GLY A 432 19.46 6.55 -1.71
CA GLY A 432 18.81 6.13 -0.47
C GLY A 432 18.61 7.26 0.55
N ASP A 433 18.96 8.50 0.22
CA ASP A 433 18.84 9.64 1.12
C ASP A 433 17.39 10.05 1.28
N PHE A 434 16.96 10.33 2.50
CA PHE A 434 15.60 10.75 2.80
C PHE A 434 15.53 11.96 3.72
N THR A 435 14.42 12.67 3.63
CA THR A 435 13.98 13.69 4.60
C THR A 435 12.50 13.48 4.89
N PHE A 436 12.15 13.35 6.19
CA PHE A 436 10.77 13.21 6.65
C PHE A 436 10.38 14.30 7.61
N TYR A 437 9.12 14.72 7.57
CA TYR A 437 8.54 15.72 8.45
C TYR A 437 7.66 15.05 9.49
N VAL A 438 8.15 15.01 10.76
CA VAL A 438 7.41 14.48 11.90
C VAL A 438 6.48 15.57 12.42
N LYS A 439 5.19 15.24 12.47
CA LYS A 439 4.15 16.18 12.97
C LYS A 439 3.96 16.05 14.48
N ASN A 440 3.88 14.84 14.97
CA ASN A 440 3.74 14.51 16.39
C ASN A 440 4.83 13.55 16.82
N GLY A 441 5.33 13.77 18.02
CA GLY A 441 6.29 12.87 18.65
C GLY A 441 6.51 13.24 20.11
N TRP A 442 7.49 12.60 20.72
CA TRP A 442 7.81 12.78 22.14
C TRP A 442 9.31 12.87 22.36
N LEU A 443 9.72 13.70 23.29
CA LEU A 443 11.08 13.71 23.82
C LEU A 443 11.21 12.59 24.85
N VAL A 444 12.34 11.88 24.83
CA VAL A 444 12.68 10.84 25.80
C VAL A 444 13.99 11.26 26.49
N GLU A 445 13.98 11.27 27.82
CA GLU A 445 15.13 11.61 28.65
C GLU A 445 15.19 10.64 29.84
N GLY A 446 16.35 10.01 30.06
CA GLY A 446 16.55 9.03 31.12
C GLY A 446 15.59 7.84 31.06
N GLY A 447 15.28 7.34 29.85
CA GLY A 447 14.35 6.22 29.66
C GLY A 447 12.88 6.54 29.89
N LYS A 448 12.49 7.83 29.88
CA LYS A 448 11.11 8.28 30.14
C LYS A 448 10.64 9.30 29.11
N ILE A 449 9.38 9.21 28.73
CA ILE A 449 8.71 10.22 27.90
C ILE A 449 8.51 11.48 28.76
N THR A 450 9.05 12.62 28.31
CA THR A 450 9.07 13.87 29.10
C THR A 450 8.24 15.00 28.54
N ALA A 451 8.20 15.17 27.22
CA ALA A 451 7.45 16.25 26.60
C ALA A 451 6.99 15.92 25.17
N PRO A 452 5.84 16.44 24.72
CA PRO A 452 5.47 16.35 23.32
C PRO A 452 6.37 17.23 22.45
N ILE A 453 6.65 16.78 21.22
CA ILE A 453 7.44 17.52 20.23
C ILE A 453 6.69 17.66 18.91
N LYS A 454 7.05 18.69 18.14
CA LYS A 454 6.51 18.99 16.81
C LYS A 454 7.55 19.63 15.90
N ASP A 455 7.21 19.72 14.59
CA ASP A 455 7.99 20.41 13.56
C ASP A 455 9.44 19.90 13.49
N VAL A 456 9.57 18.57 13.39
CA VAL A 456 10.86 17.87 13.40
C VAL A 456 11.15 17.33 11.99
N ASN A 457 12.39 17.54 11.55
CA ASN A 457 12.89 16.89 10.35
C ASN A 457 13.75 15.67 10.74
N LEU A 458 13.47 14.52 10.17
CA LEU A 458 14.36 13.36 10.21
C LEU A 458 15.09 13.27 8.88
N ILE A 459 16.41 13.23 8.95
CA ILE A 459 17.29 13.16 7.79
C ILE A 459 18.17 11.93 7.94
N GLY A 460 18.32 11.16 6.87
CA GLY A 460 19.13 9.97 6.91
C GLY A 460 19.26 9.31 5.56
N ASN A 461 19.81 8.09 5.59
CA ASN A 461 19.96 7.21 4.44
C ASN A 461 19.28 5.87 4.75
N GLY A 462 18.46 5.37 3.83
CA GLY A 462 17.61 4.20 4.07
C GLY A 462 18.37 2.94 4.48
N PRO A 463 19.36 2.46 3.70
CA PRO A 463 20.19 1.33 4.06
C PRO A 463 20.92 1.48 5.40
N GLU A 464 21.39 2.70 5.71
CA GLU A 464 22.03 2.95 7.00
C GLU A 464 21.03 2.95 8.15
N ALA A 465 19.85 3.54 7.98
CA ALA A 465 18.79 3.52 8.97
C ALA A 465 18.36 2.07 9.27
N LEU A 466 18.19 1.24 8.23
CA LEU A 466 17.84 -0.17 8.38
C LEU A 466 18.90 -0.95 9.17
N LYS A 467 20.18 -0.73 8.90
CA LYS A 467 21.30 -1.36 9.64
C LYS A 467 21.42 -0.85 11.08
N ARG A 468 20.93 0.35 11.37
CA ARG A 468 20.95 0.98 12.70
C ARG A 468 19.70 0.68 13.53
N ILE A 469 18.78 -0.16 13.05
CA ILE A 469 17.69 -0.67 13.87
C ILE A 469 18.28 -1.65 14.88
N THR A 470 18.28 -1.28 16.15
CA THR A 470 18.87 -2.06 17.25
C THR A 470 17.83 -2.78 18.10
N MET A 471 16.57 -2.34 18.05
CA MET A 471 15.46 -2.99 18.75
C MET A 471 14.20 -2.90 17.89
N VAL A 472 13.38 -3.95 17.90
CA VAL A 472 12.05 -4.00 17.29
C VAL A 472 11.07 -4.56 18.30
N ALA A 473 9.94 -3.88 18.49
CA ALA A 473 8.93 -4.29 19.47
C ALA A 473 7.96 -5.35 18.91
N ASN A 474 7.03 -5.77 19.75
CA ASN A 474 5.98 -6.75 19.43
C ASN A 474 4.59 -6.12 19.35
N ASP A 475 4.54 -4.80 19.10
CA ASP A 475 3.33 -3.97 19.05
C ASP A 475 2.92 -3.60 17.61
N PHE A 476 3.11 -4.52 16.65
CA PHE A 476 2.78 -4.31 15.25
C PHE A 476 1.41 -3.68 15.05
N LYS A 477 1.37 -2.66 14.18
CA LYS A 477 0.14 -1.99 13.78
C LYS A 477 0.21 -1.65 12.30
N LEU A 478 -0.85 -1.98 11.53
CA LEU A 478 -1.11 -1.35 10.24
C LEU A 478 -1.68 0.06 10.47
N ASP A 479 -1.27 1.00 9.65
CA ASP A 479 -1.85 2.34 9.67
C ASP A 479 -3.22 2.31 9.00
N PRO A 480 -4.30 2.74 9.67
CA PRO A 480 -5.64 2.70 9.10
C PRO A 480 -5.89 3.79 8.05
N GLY A 481 -4.94 4.68 7.86
CA GLY A 481 -5.01 5.78 6.91
C GLY A 481 -4.89 5.34 5.46
N GLY A 482 -5.27 6.23 4.55
CA GLY A 482 -5.09 6.03 3.13
C GLY A 482 -3.76 6.59 2.67
N TRP A 483 -2.82 5.71 2.36
CA TRP A 483 -1.54 6.10 1.79
C TRP A 483 -1.54 5.98 0.27
N VAL A 484 -0.84 6.89 -0.37
CA VAL A 484 -0.68 6.91 -1.83
C VAL A 484 0.80 6.91 -2.15
N CYS A 485 1.23 5.91 -2.89
CA CYS A 485 2.60 5.76 -3.35
C CYS A 485 2.77 6.42 -4.71
N GLY A 486 3.71 7.36 -4.83
CA GLY A 486 4.05 8.06 -6.08
C GLY A 486 5.33 7.52 -6.71
N LYS A 487 5.31 7.15 -7.99
CA LYS A 487 6.51 6.73 -8.77
C LYS A 487 6.26 6.94 -10.26
N GLY A 488 7.23 7.50 -10.97
CA GLY A 488 7.15 7.67 -12.42
C GLY A 488 5.94 8.49 -12.87
N GLY A 489 5.47 9.45 -12.07
CA GLY A 489 4.26 10.24 -12.35
C GLY A 489 2.95 9.49 -12.10
N GLN A 490 2.98 8.32 -11.50
CA GLN A 490 1.84 7.46 -11.21
C GLN A 490 1.59 7.35 -9.72
N ASN A 491 0.32 7.35 -9.30
CA ASN A 491 -0.13 7.21 -7.93
C ASN A 491 -0.93 5.93 -7.74
N VAL A 492 -0.56 5.09 -6.76
CA VAL A 492 -1.31 3.88 -6.42
C VAL A 492 -1.60 3.83 -4.93
N PRO A 493 -2.80 3.34 -4.51
CA PRO A 493 -3.08 3.15 -3.09
C PRO A 493 -2.19 2.04 -2.52
N VAL A 494 -1.72 2.24 -1.28
CA VAL A 494 -0.90 1.29 -0.53
C VAL A 494 -1.34 1.23 0.92
N SER A 495 -0.99 0.15 1.61
CA SER A 495 -1.05 0.06 3.07
C SER A 495 0.37 -0.03 3.63
N ILE A 496 0.56 0.50 4.82
CA ILE A 496 1.86 0.51 5.48
C ILE A 496 1.71 0.09 6.94
N GLY A 497 2.74 -0.52 7.52
CA GLY A 497 2.72 -0.92 8.91
C GLY A 497 4.10 -1.25 9.46
N MET A 498 4.25 -1.13 10.77
CA MET A 498 5.42 -1.62 11.48
C MET A 498 5.14 -1.70 12.98
N PRO A 499 5.88 -2.52 13.73
CA PRO A 499 5.99 -2.36 15.18
C PRO A 499 6.88 -1.16 15.52
N SER A 500 6.88 -0.75 16.78
CA SER A 500 7.84 0.25 17.27
C SER A 500 9.28 -0.27 17.06
N ALA A 501 10.16 0.61 16.53
CA ALA A 501 11.54 0.25 16.25
C ALA A 501 12.51 1.36 16.66
N LEU A 502 13.64 1.00 17.24
CA LEU A 502 14.70 1.93 17.64
C LEU A 502 15.78 1.99 16.57
N VAL A 503 15.93 3.15 15.95
CA VAL A 503 17.10 3.49 15.16
C VAL A 503 18.10 4.17 16.10
N SER A 504 19.24 3.53 16.32
CA SER A 504 20.22 3.97 17.33
C SER A 504 20.80 5.37 17.08
N ARG A 505 20.78 5.83 15.82
CA ARG A 505 21.33 7.13 15.44
C ARG A 505 20.71 7.64 14.14
N MET A 506 20.08 8.82 14.22
CA MET A 506 19.50 9.53 13.09
C MET A 506 19.68 11.04 13.28
N THR A 507 19.80 11.79 12.19
CA THR A 507 19.87 13.26 12.25
C THR A 507 18.47 13.83 12.45
N VAL A 508 18.30 14.56 13.55
CA VAL A 508 17.09 15.25 13.94
C VAL A 508 17.29 16.74 13.76
N GLY A 509 16.49 17.35 12.86
CA GLY A 509 16.41 18.81 12.72
C GLY A 509 15.43 19.35 13.75
N GLY A 510 15.90 20.31 14.54
CA GLY A 510 15.14 20.93 15.61
C GLY A 510 15.62 22.35 15.88
N GLU A 511 15.61 22.77 17.14
CA GLU A 511 16.24 24.04 17.56
C GLU A 511 17.73 23.83 17.80
N ASN A 512 18.55 24.77 17.32
CA ASN A 512 19.96 24.84 17.70
C ASN A 512 20.03 25.25 19.17
N VAL A 513 20.62 24.43 20.00
CA VAL A 513 20.84 24.70 21.45
C VAL A 513 22.20 25.36 21.63
#